data_fdca96fa7296282e82ba645ea1aa9212
#
_entry.id   fdca96fa7296282e82ba645ea1aa9212
#
_cell.length_a   1.000
_cell.length_b   1.000
_cell.length_c   1.000
_cell.angle_alpha   90.00
_cell.angle_beta   90.00
_cell.angle_gamma   90.00
#
_symmetry.space_group_name_H-M   'P 1'
#
loop_
_entity.id
_entity.type
_entity.pdbx_description
1 polymer ?
#
loop_
_entity_poly.entity_id
_entity_poly.type
_entity_poly.pdbx_seq_one_letter_code
_entity_poly.pdbx_strand_id
1 'polypeptide(L)'
;ITSDGKDQWQAHQGVADYKNASASTLLQAIAEAGIAGMGGAGFPSAVKLNPGRERPIHTLIVNATECEPYITADDSAIRERAAEIIEGIGILSQILGHPDNIMIGIEDNKPEAIEALEPHVQGSGISVRSFPTKYPSGGEKQLIEILTGIQVPSGGLPIDVGIVCQNVGSAVAVYDAVVHGRPLISRITTVT
;
A
#
# COMPACT_ATOMS: atom_id res chain seq x y z
N ILE A 1 -5.05 -23.18 -21.46
CA ILE A 1 -4.74 -23.70 -20.11
C ILE A 1 -6.04 -24.21 -19.54
N THR A 2 -6.03 -25.43 -19.03
CA THR A 2 -7.18 -26.02 -18.34
C THR A 2 -6.80 -26.16 -16.87
N SER A 3 -7.63 -25.60 -15.97
CA SER A 3 -7.46 -25.77 -14.52
C SER A 3 -7.71 -27.23 -14.12
N ASP A 4 -6.99 -27.71 -13.13
CA ASP A 4 -7.25 -29.02 -12.49
C ASP A 4 -8.36 -28.94 -11.44
N GLY A 5 -8.86 -27.76 -11.16
CA GLY A 5 -9.95 -27.48 -10.20
C GLY A 5 -9.56 -27.65 -8.73
N LYS A 6 -8.27 -27.80 -8.41
CA LYS A 6 -7.83 -28.10 -7.04
C LYS A 6 -7.44 -26.88 -6.24
N ASP A 7 -7.26 -25.70 -6.88
CA ASP A 7 -6.78 -24.45 -6.26
C ASP A 7 -5.55 -24.64 -5.34
N GLN A 8 -4.72 -25.61 -5.69
CA GLN A 8 -3.53 -25.91 -4.92
C GLN A 8 -2.40 -24.94 -5.29
N TRP A 9 -1.97 -24.15 -4.34
CA TRP A 9 -0.78 -23.33 -4.48
C TRP A 9 0.47 -24.23 -4.52
N GLN A 10 1.43 -23.85 -5.37
CA GLN A 10 2.79 -24.38 -5.28
C GLN A 10 3.41 -23.97 -3.93
N ALA A 11 4.39 -24.73 -3.46
CA ALA A 11 5.13 -24.33 -2.26
C ALA A 11 5.86 -23.01 -2.54
N HIS A 12 5.52 -21.99 -1.78
CA HIS A 12 6.16 -20.66 -1.82
C HIS A 12 6.92 -20.43 -0.52
N GLN A 13 8.03 -19.72 -0.63
CA GLN A 13 8.82 -19.34 0.53
C GLN A 13 9.02 -17.82 0.50
N GLY A 14 8.58 -17.17 1.56
CA GLY A 14 8.84 -15.75 1.77
C GLY A 14 10.31 -15.46 2.09
N VAL A 15 10.62 -14.19 2.30
CA VAL A 15 11.95 -13.76 2.71
C VAL A 15 12.19 -14.14 4.16
N ALA A 16 13.16 -15.05 4.38
CA ALA A 16 13.55 -15.41 5.73
C ALA A 16 14.03 -14.18 6.50
N ASP A 17 13.56 -14.04 7.75
CA ASP A 17 13.91 -12.90 8.61
C ASP A 17 13.74 -11.53 7.92
N TYR A 18 12.61 -11.34 7.23
CA TYR A 18 12.33 -10.13 6.43
C TYR A 18 12.44 -8.84 7.25
N LYS A 19 12.24 -8.90 8.57
CA LYS A 19 12.36 -7.73 9.47
C LYS A 19 13.79 -7.19 9.54
N ASN A 20 14.79 -8.04 9.32
CA ASN A 20 16.19 -7.66 9.27
C ASN A 20 16.79 -7.70 7.85
N ALA A 21 15.97 -8.00 6.85
CA ALA A 21 16.42 -8.07 5.46
C ALA A 21 16.77 -6.68 4.91
N SER A 22 17.68 -6.64 3.94
CA SER A 22 18.02 -5.39 3.26
C SER A 22 16.87 -4.90 2.38
N ALA A 23 16.78 -3.58 2.16
CA ALA A 23 15.82 -3.00 1.22
C ALA A 23 15.91 -3.63 -0.18
N SER A 24 17.12 -3.96 -0.66
CA SER A 24 17.32 -4.62 -1.95
C SER A 24 16.73 -6.02 -2.00
N THR A 25 16.85 -6.80 -0.92
CA THR A 25 16.25 -8.14 -0.81
C THR A 25 14.72 -8.07 -0.86
N LEU A 26 14.13 -7.12 -0.12
CA LEU A 26 12.69 -6.90 -0.10
C LEU A 26 12.17 -6.42 -1.46
N LEU A 27 12.87 -5.48 -2.10
CA LEU A 27 12.55 -5.01 -3.45
C LEU A 27 12.60 -6.12 -4.49
N GLN A 28 13.58 -7.03 -4.39
CA GLN A 28 13.68 -8.16 -5.28
C GLN A 28 12.48 -9.11 -5.12
N ALA A 29 12.08 -9.42 -3.89
CA ALA A 29 10.90 -10.25 -3.62
C ALA A 29 9.62 -9.63 -4.20
N ILE A 30 9.44 -8.31 -4.06
CA ILE A 30 8.32 -7.56 -4.63
C ILE A 30 8.32 -7.62 -6.16
N ALA A 31 9.50 -7.48 -6.78
CA ALA A 31 9.66 -7.53 -8.23
C ALA A 31 9.37 -8.94 -8.79
N GLU A 32 9.91 -9.98 -8.15
CA GLU A 32 9.70 -11.39 -8.54
C GLU A 32 8.25 -11.83 -8.36
N ALA A 33 7.56 -11.32 -7.34
CA ALA A 33 6.14 -11.55 -7.13
C ALA A 33 5.22 -10.77 -8.09
N GLY A 34 5.78 -9.89 -8.93
CA GLY A 34 5.04 -9.12 -9.92
C GLY A 34 4.09 -8.09 -9.32
N ILE A 35 4.42 -7.52 -8.15
CA ILE A 35 3.52 -6.58 -7.46
C ILE A 35 3.40 -5.29 -8.27
N ALA A 36 2.17 -5.00 -8.69
CA ALA A 36 1.77 -3.77 -9.35
C ALA A 36 0.83 -2.95 -8.46
N GLY A 37 0.85 -1.63 -8.63
CA GLY A 37 0.00 -0.72 -7.87
C GLY A 37 -1.49 -0.98 -8.15
N MET A 38 -2.29 -1.12 -7.09
CA MET A 38 -3.73 -1.42 -7.18
C MET A 38 -4.62 -0.18 -7.13
N GLY A 39 -4.04 1.01 -7.04
CA GLY A 39 -4.78 2.28 -7.09
C GLY A 39 -5.14 2.78 -8.50
N GLY A 40 -5.19 1.89 -9.49
CA GLY A 40 -5.66 2.19 -10.85
C GLY A 40 -4.58 2.13 -11.93
N ALA A 41 -3.44 2.80 -11.78
CA ALA A 41 -2.43 2.92 -12.84
C ALA A 41 -1.62 1.65 -13.13
N GLY A 42 -1.65 0.64 -12.24
CA GLY A 42 -0.92 -0.61 -12.44
C GLY A 42 0.61 -0.45 -12.50
N PHE A 43 1.16 0.61 -11.92
CA PHE A 43 2.60 0.89 -11.98
C PHE A 43 3.39 -0.12 -11.11
N PRO A 44 4.53 -0.66 -11.59
CA PRO A 44 5.32 -1.64 -10.85
C PRO A 44 5.78 -1.10 -9.49
N SER A 45 5.37 -1.76 -8.40
CA SER A 45 5.66 -1.30 -7.04
C SER A 45 7.15 -1.27 -6.73
N ALA A 46 7.92 -2.25 -7.22
CA ALA A 46 9.36 -2.29 -7.02
C ALA A 46 10.10 -1.07 -7.63
N VAL A 47 9.58 -0.52 -8.74
CA VAL A 47 10.12 0.70 -9.36
C VAL A 47 9.76 1.92 -8.52
N LYS A 48 8.49 2.01 -8.08
CA LYS A 48 8.00 3.14 -7.27
C LYS A 48 8.70 3.21 -5.90
N LEU A 49 9.07 2.07 -5.33
CA LEU A 49 9.74 1.96 -4.04
C LEU A 49 11.27 2.10 -4.12
N ASN A 50 11.83 2.31 -5.30
CA ASN A 50 13.27 2.51 -5.49
C ASN A 50 13.58 3.92 -6.03
N PRO A 51 13.44 4.96 -5.19
CA PRO A 51 13.59 6.37 -5.59
C PRO A 51 15.01 6.78 -5.98
N GLY A 52 15.99 5.91 -5.72
CA GLY A 52 17.40 6.26 -5.80
C GLY A 52 17.91 6.93 -4.51
N ARG A 53 19.22 6.81 -4.26
CA ARG A 53 19.84 7.29 -3.01
C ARG A 53 19.81 8.80 -2.81
N GLU A 54 19.62 9.56 -3.88
CA GLU A 54 19.64 11.03 -3.85
C GLU A 54 18.30 11.66 -3.49
N ARG A 55 17.24 10.86 -3.35
CA ARG A 55 15.89 11.34 -3.08
C ARG A 55 15.38 10.77 -1.74
N PRO A 56 15.69 11.42 -0.61
CA PRO A 56 15.22 10.98 0.69
C PRO A 56 13.68 11.05 0.74
N ILE A 57 13.06 9.99 1.23
CA ILE A 57 11.62 9.93 1.45
C ILE A 57 11.37 10.18 2.93
N HIS A 58 10.64 11.25 3.22
CA HIS A 58 10.26 11.61 4.59
C HIS A 58 8.81 11.27 4.92
N THR A 59 7.99 10.94 3.91
CA THR A 59 6.57 10.63 4.13
C THR A 59 6.13 9.47 3.24
N LEU A 60 5.52 8.46 3.88
CA LEU A 60 4.80 7.37 3.23
C LEU A 60 3.30 7.58 3.45
N ILE A 61 2.54 7.70 2.38
CA ILE A 61 1.08 7.76 2.40
C ILE A 61 0.52 6.44 1.88
N VAL A 62 -0.35 5.83 2.66
CA VAL A 62 -1.14 4.68 2.22
C VAL A 62 -2.54 5.16 1.88
N ASN A 63 -2.88 5.06 0.61
CA ASN A 63 -4.16 5.49 0.06
C ASN A 63 -5.21 4.40 0.29
N ALA A 64 -6.15 4.67 1.17
CA ALA A 64 -7.34 3.88 1.47
C ALA A 64 -8.62 4.67 1.18
N THR A 65 -8.55 5.64 0.28
CA THR A 65 -9.64 6.59 0.04
C THR A 65 -10.81 5.94 -0.69
N GLU A 66 -10.54 5.22 -1.79
CA GLU A 66 -11.57 4.51 -2.58
C GLU A 66 -12.80 5.38 -2.87
N CYS A 67 -12.53 6.56 -3.47
CA CYS A 67 -13.53 7.62 -3.66
C CYS A 67 -14.48 7.40 -4.85
N GLU A 68 -14.26 6.37 -5.67
CA GLU A 68 -15.13 6.03 -6.77
C GLU A 68 -16.45 5.42 -6.26
N PRO A 69 -17.61 5.85 -6.81
CA PRO A 69 -18.90 5.32 -6.40
C PRO A 69 -19.01 3.80 -6.56
N TYR A 70 -19.60 3.14 -5.56
CA TYR A 70 -19.87 1.70 -5.51
C TYR A 70 -18.67 0.76 -5.39
N ILE A 71 -17.41 1.25 -5.41
CA ILE A 71 -16.24 0.43 -5.21
C ILE A 71 -16.04 0.17 -3.72
N THR A 72 -15.73 -1.09 -3.34
CA THR A 72 -15.57 -1.55 -1.94
C THR A 72 -14.39 -2.53 -1.78
N ALA A 73 -13.46 -2.55 -2.73
CA ALA A 73 -12.33 -3.48 -2.70
C ALA A 73 -11.33 -3.16 -1.58
N ASP A 74 -10.99 -1.88 -1.41
CA ASP A 74 -10.07 -1.42 -0.38
C ASP A 74 -10.74 -1.48 1.01
N ASP A 75 -12.01 -1.08 1.13
CA ASP A 75 -12.79 -1.21 2.36
C ASP A 75 -12.84 -2.66 2.84
N SER A 76 -13.16 -3.60 1.95
CA SER A 76 -13.19 -5.04 2.27
C SER A 76 -11.82 -5.55 2.68
N ALA A 77 -10.75 -5.16 1.96
CA ALA A 77 -9.39 -5.55 2.30
C ALA A 77 -8.99 -5.05 3.70
N ILE A 78 -9.35 -3.83 4.05
CA ILE A 78 -9.05 -3.26 5.37
C ILE A 78 -9.79 -4.04 6.46
N ARG A 79 -11.08 -4.25 6.31
CA ARG A 79 -11.88 -4.94 7.33
C ARG A 79 -11.44 -6.38 7.57
N GLU A 80 -10.97 -7.08 6.53
CA GLU A 80 -10.59 -8.49 6.63
C GLU A 80 -9.12 -8.70 6.95
N ARG A 81 -8.23 -7.75 6.57
CA ARG A 81 -6.79 -7.94 6.59
C ARG A 81 -6.01 -6.77 7.22
N ALA A 82 -6.60 -6.07 8.20
CA ALA A 82 -5.98 -4.90 8.84
C ALA A 82 -4.57 -5.17 9.39
N ALA A 83 -4.37 -6.29 10.09
CA ALA A 83 -3.06 -6.65 10.65
C ALA A 83 -1.99 -6.81 9.56
N GLU A 84 -2.34 -7.46 8.45
CA GLU A 84 -1.45 -7.70 7.33
C GLU A 84 -1.14 -6.41 6.54
N ILE A 85 -2.11 -5.49 6.48
CA ILE A 85 -1.90 -4.13 5.93
C ILE A 85 -0.85 -3.40 6.75
N ILE A 86 -0.97 -3.39 8.07
CA ILE A 86 -0.02 -2.69 8.95
C ILE A 86 1.38 -3.31 8.84
N GLU A 87 1.50 -4.63 8.80
CA GLU A 87 2.78 -5.30 8.57
C GLU A 87 3.35 -4.99 7.18
N GLY A 88 2.52 -4.97 6.13
CA GLY A 88 2.91 -4.56 4.77
C GLY A 88 3.40 -3.11 4.72
N ILE A 89 2.77 -2.20 5.46
CA ILE A 89 3.23 -0.81 5.61
C ILE A 89 4.60 -0.77 6.31
N GLY A 90 4.81 -1.62 7.31
CA GLY A 90 6.12 -1.78 7.97
C GLY A 90 7.22 -2.19 6.98
N ILE A 91 6.93 -3.13 6.08
CA ILE A 91 7.84 -3.56 5.02
C ILE A 91 8.12 -2.40 4.03
N LEU A 92 7.08 -1.67 3.61
CA LEU A 92 7.23 -0.49 2.76
C LEU A 92 8.11 0.58 3.42
N SER A 93 7.89 0.83 4.71
CA SER A 93 8.70 1.77 5.50
C SER A 93 10.18 1.35 5.54
N GLN A 94 10.45 0.08 5.80
CA GLN A 94 11.82 -0.47 5.83
C GLN A 94 12.53 -0.29 4.47
N ILE A 95 11.84 -0.54 3.36
CA ILE A 95 12.38 -0.34 2.00
C ILE A 95 12.72 1.13 1.75
N LEU A 96 11.87 2.04 2.22
CA LEU A 96 12.02 3.49 2.03
C LEU A 96 12.99 4.15 3.04
N GLY A 97 13.59 3.38 3.94
CA GLY A 97 14.54 3.88 4.94
C GLY A 97 13.89 4.51 6.16
N HIS A 98 12.72 4.05 6.54
CA HIS A 98 11.95 4.49 7.70
C HIS A 98 11.57 5.98 7.66
N PRO A 99 10.65 6.38 6.77
CA PRO A 99 10.16 7.75 6.69
C PRO A 99 9.63 8.24 8.04
N ASP A 100 9.87 9.52 8.37
CA ASP A 100 9.45 10.14 9.62
C ASP A 100 7.93 10.15 9.81
N ASN A 101 7.19 10.21 8.68
CA ASN A 101 5.73 10.27 8.69
C ASN A 101 5.14 9.10 7.89
N ILE A 102 4.29 8.33 8.54
CA ILE A 102 3.52 7.25 7.89
C ILE A 102 2.05 7.49 8.17
N MET A 103 1.26 7.65 7.10
CA MET A 103 -0.15 7.98 7.19
C MET A 103 -1.00 7.07 6.32
N ILE A 104 -2.15 6.63 6.86
CA ILE A 104 -3.22 6.01 6.08
C ILE A 104 -4.28 7.08 5.86
N GLY A 105 -4.52 7.46 4.60
CA GLY A 105 -5.60 8.39 4.23
C GLY A 105 -6.86 7.60 3.90
N ILE A 106 -7.97 7.90 4.59
CA ILE A 106 -9.25 7.20 4.44
C ILE A 106 -10.42 8.18 4.49
N GLU A 107 -11.48 7.92 3.73
CA GLU A 107 -12.69 8.75 3.79
C GLU A 107 -13.56 8.43 5.00
N ASP A 108 -14.31 9.43 5.50
CA ASP A 108 -15.15 9.34 6.70
C ASP A 108 -16.40 8.45 6.52
N ASN A 109 -16.70 8.03 5.29
CA ASN A 109 -17.79 7.12 4.98
C ASN A 109 -17.44 5.63 5.18
N LYS A 110 -16.27 5.31 5.76
CA LYS A 110 -15.77 3.93 5.99
C LYS A 110 -15.49 3.66 7.47
N PRO A 111 -16.50 3.81 8.36
CA PRO A 111 -16.30 3.68 9.81
C PRO A 111 -15.80 2.29 10.22
N GLU A 112 -16.29 1.21 9.61
CA GLU A 112 -15.89 -0.16 9.94
C GLU A 112 -14.42 -0.43 9.55
N ALA A 113 -13.94 0.14 8.45
CA ALA A 113 -12.55 0.03 8.07
C ALA A 113 -11.63 0.81 9.02
N ILE A 114 -12.06 2.00 9.48
CA ILE A 114 -11.33 2.79 10.47
C ILE A 114 -11.25 2.00 11.79
N GLU A 115 -12.37 1.46 12.27
CA GLU A 115 -12.44 0.64 13.48
C GLU A 115 -11.54 -0.61 13.39
N ALA A 116 -11.49 -1.26 12.23
CA ALA A 116 -10.63 -2.41 12.00
C ALA A 116 -9.12 -2.07 12.07
N LEU A 117 -8.74 -0.86 11.66
CA LEU A 117 -7.34 -0.42 11.73
C LEU A 117 -6.88 -0.04 13.14
N GLU A 118 -7.77 0.52 13.96
CA GLU A 118 -7.44 1.11 15.27
C GLU A 118 -6.57 0.21 16.18
N PRO A 119 -6.90 -1.09 16.39
CA PRO A 119 -6.11 -1.94 17.29
C PRO A 119 -4.69 -2.22 16.77
N HIS A 120 -4.47 -2.11 15.46
CA HIS A 120 -3.21 -2.46 14.81
C HIS A 120 -2.28 -1.26 14.62
N VAL A 121 -2.79 -0.03 14.63
CA VAL A 121 -1.97 1.17 14.50
C VAL A 121 -1.40 1.65 15.84
N GLN A 122 -1.93 1.19 16.97
CA GLN A 122 -1.43 1.58 18.27
C GLN A 122 0.03 1.15 18.47
N GLY A 123 0.92 2.12 18.73
CA GLY A 123 2.34 1.87 18.91
C GLY A 123 3.15 1.56 17.62
N SER A 124 2.50 1.54 16.46
CA SER A 124 3.17 1.26 15.18
C SER A 124 3.90 2.47 14.56
N GLY A 125 3.64 3.68 15.04
CA GLY A 125 4.09 4.93 14.41
C GLY A 125 3.27 5.33 13.17
N ILE A 126 2.22 4.58 12.82
CA ILE A 126 1.32 4.87 11.69
C ILE A 126 0.14 5.69 12.21
N SER A 127 -0.23 6.75 11.49
CA SER A 127 -1.41 7.56 11.80
C SER A 127 -2.52 7.34 10.78
N VAL A 128 -3.75 7.09 11.25
CA VAL A 128 -4.94 7.09 10.40
C VAL A 128 -5.47 8.53 10.33
N ARG A 129 -5.69 9.02 9.11
CA ARG A 129 -6.20 10.37 8.83
C ARG A 129 -7.50 10.25 8.06
N SER A 130 -8.60 10.49 8.76
CA SER A 130 -9.92 10.55 8.14
C SER A 130 -10.23 11.97 7.66
N PHE A 131 -10.90 12.05 6.51
CA PHE A 131 -11.34 13.31 5.90
C PHE A 131 -12.67 13.11 5.15
N PRO A 132 -13.40 14.20 4.86
CA PRO A 132 -14.72 14.12 4.23
C PRO A 132 -14.67 13.45 2.85
N THR A 133 -15.66 12.58 2.61
CA THR A 133 -15.87 11.91 1.31
C THR A 133 -16.10 12.92 0.20
N LYS A 134 -15.21 12.94 -0.79
CA LYS A 134 -15.33 13.84 -1.94
C LYS A 134 -14.52 13.33 -3.13
N TYR A 135 -15.20 13.00 -4.23
CA TYR A 135 -14.50 12.67 -5.48
C TYR A 135 -13.81 13.92 -6.09
N PRO A 136 -12.53 13.83 -6.53
CA PRO A 136 -11.61 12.68 -6.58
C PRO A 136 -10.50 12.74 -5.49
N SER A 137 -10.85 12.81 -4.21
CA SER A 137 -9.89 12.89 -3.09
C SER A 137 -8.84 11.76 -3.08
N GLY A 138 -9.18 10.60 -3.68
CA GLY A 138 -8.26 9.46 -3.85
C GLY A 138 -7.19 9.63 -4.93
N GLY A 139 -7.27 10.69 -5.74
CA GLY A 139 -6.20 11.01 -6.68
C GLY A 139 -4.90 11.29 -5.93
N GLU A 140 -3.77 10.71 -6.39
CA GLU A 140 -2.50 10.73 -5.64
C GLU A 140 -2.06 12.14 -5.21
N LYS A 141 -2.11 13.11 -6.12
CA LYS A 141 -1.69 14.50 -5.83
C LYS A 141 -2.68 15.21 -4.91
N GLN A 142 -3.97 14.97 -5.09
CA GLN A 142 -5.04 15.50 -4.24
C GLN A 142 -4.90 14.98 -2.81
N LEU A 143 -4.70 13.67 -2.66
CA LEU A 143 -4.54 13.04 -1.34
C LEU A 143 -3.29 13.58 -0.62
N ILE A 144 -2.18 13.75 -1.33
CA ILE A 144 -0.97 14.35 -0.77
C ILE A 144 -1.27 15.73 -0.21
N GLU A 145 -1.93 16.59 -0.99
CA GLU A 145 -2.27 17.95 -0.54
C GLU A 145 -3.25 17.94 0.64
N ILE A 146 -4.27 17.08 0.62
CA ILE A 146 -5.24 16.92 1.73
C ILE A 146 -4.51 16.54 3.04
N LEU A 147 -3.59 15.59 2.99
CA LEU A 147 -2.95 15.04 4.19
C LEU A 147 -1.77 15.86 4.69
N THR A 148 -1.06 16.54 3.80
CA THR A 148 0.23 17.19 4.13
C THR A 148 0.24 18.70 3.89
N GLY A 149 -0.69 19.25 3.12
CA GLY A 149 -0.66 20.63 2.63
C GLY A 149 0.39 20.87 1.54
N ILE A 150 1.13 19.83 1.12
CA ILE A 150 2.18 19.97 0.10
C ILE A 150 1.57 19.78 -1.29
N GLN A 151 1.82 20.72 -2.19
CA GLN A 151 1.43 20.63 -3.59
C GLN A 151 2.56 20.00 -4.40
N VAL A 152 2.26 18.88 -5.09
CA VAL A 152 3.18 18.29 -6.08
C VAL A 152 3.19 19.18 -7.32
N PRO A 153 4.35 19.70 -7.77
CA PRO A 153 4.43 20.60 -8.91
C PRO A 153 3.80 20.01 -10.19
N SER A 154 3.34 20.90 -11.07
CA SER A 154 2.84 20.50 -12.38
C SER A 154 3.95 19.78 -13.18
N GLY A 155 3.65 18.60 -13.72
CA GLY A 155 4.66 17.74 -14.37
C GLY A 155 5.59 16.99 -13.42
N GLY A 156 5.61 17.33 -12.11
CA GLY A 156 6.41 16.66 -11.09
C GLY A 156 5.75 15.37 -10.58
N LEU A 157 6.55 14.57 -9.88
CA LEU A 157 6.15 13.34 -9.20
C LEU A 157 6.15 13.55 -7.68
N PRO A 158 5.36 12.79 -6.90
CA PRO A 158 5.37 12.83 -5.44
C PRO A 158 6.76 12.68 -4.83
N ILE A 159 7.60 11.88 -5.44
CA ILE A 159 8.98 11.64 -5.03
C ILE A 159 9.85 12.90 -5.08
N ASP A 160 9.53 13.87 -5.95
CA ASP A 160 10.27 15.14 -6.06
C ASP A 160 10.04 16.04 -4.84
N VAL A 161 8.98 15.75 -4.07
CA VAL A 161 8.68 16.41 -2.79
C VAL A 161 8.86 15.44 -1.60
N GLY A 162 9.65 14.38 -1.77
CA GLY A 162 10.01 13.43 -0.70
C GLY A 162 8.85 12.57 -0.19
N ILE A 163 7.83 12.33 -1.02
CA ILE A 163 6.65 11.56 -0.66
C ILE A 163 6.49 10.35 -1.56
N VAL A 164 6.16 9.20 -0.96
CA VAL A 164 5.70 8.02 -1.69
C VAL A 164 4.27 7.72 -1.27
N CYS A 165 3.41 7.48 -2.25
CA CYS A 165 2.03 7.08 -2.01
C CYS A 165 1.80 5.67 -2.57
N GLN A 166 1.21 4.79 -1.77
CA GLN A 166 0.85 3.41 -2.17
C GLN A 166 -0.62 3.14 -1.85
N ASN A 167 -1.29 2.35 -2.67
CA ASN A 167 -2.66 1.91 -2.36
C ASN A 167 -2.63 0.86 -1.24
N VAL A 168 -3.67 0.80 -0.42
CA VAL A 168 -3.78 -0.13 0.72
C VAL A 168 -3.75 -1.60 0.27
N GLY A 169 -4.39 -1.96 -0.84
CA GLY A 169 -4.33 -3.32 -1.40
C GLY A 169 -2.91 -3.69 -1.86
N SER A 170 -2.13 -2.70 -2.34
CA SER A 170 -0.71 -2.93 -2.66
C SER A 170 0.12 -3.24 -1.42
N ALA A 171 -0.21 -2.67 -0.25
CA ALA A 171 0.45 -3.02 1.01
C ALA A 171 0.18 -4.49 1.41
N VAL A 172 -1.07 -4.96 1.24
CA VAL A 172 -1.42 -6.38 1.43
C VAL A 172 -0.62 -7.28 0.49
N ALA A 173 -0.53 -6.92 -0.79
CA ALA A 173 0.21 -7.71 -1.78
C ALA A 173 1.72 -7.75 -1.47
N VAL A 174 2.29 -6.66 -0.95
CA VAL A 174 3.67 -6.62 -0.47
C VAL A 174 3.87 -7.55 0.71
N TYR A 175 2.94 -7.57 1.68
CA TYR A 175 2.95 -8.54 2.77
C TYR A 175 2.93 -9.98 2.25
N ASP A 176 1.99 -10.32 1.39
CA ASP A 176 1.87 -11.66 0.82
C ASP A 176 3.14 -12.09 0.06
N ALA A 177 3.75 -11.18 -0.70
CA ALA A 177 4.97 -11.44 -1.43
C ALA A 177 6.18 -11.68 -0.50
N VAL A 178 6.37 -10.81 0.47
CA VAL A 178 7.56 -10.84 1.33
C VAL A 178 7.45 -11.91 2.41
N VAL A 179 6.29 -12.05 3.05
CA VAL A 179 6.12 -12.99 4.17
C VAL A 179 5.81 -14.40 3.69
N HIS A 180 4.99 -14.52 2.65
CA HIS A 180 4.53 -15.82 2.17
C HIS A 180 5.12 -16.26 0.82
N GLY A 181 5.87 -15.38 0.13
CA GLY A 181 6.40 -15.63 -1.22
C GLY A 181 5.31 -15.75 -2.30
N ARG A 182 4.13 -15.19 -2.06
CA ARG A 182 2.98 -15.32 -2.97
C ARG A 182 3.03 -14.27 -4.07
N PRO A 183 2.95 -14.65 -5.35
CA PRO A 183 2.85 -13.70 -6.45
C PRO A 183 1.47 -13.04 -6.50
N LEU A 184 1.40 -11.85 -7.10
CA LEU A 184 0.14 -11.13 -7.32
C LEU A 184 -0.65 -11.76 -8.48
N ILE A 185 -1.46 -12.77 -8.19
CA ILE A 185 -2.30 -13.46 -9.17
C ILE A 185 -3.80 -13.36 -8.87
N SER A 186 -4.17 -12.72 -7.77
CA SER A 186 -5.56 -12.48 -7.37
C SER A 186 -5.72 -11.10 -6.75
N ARG A 187 -6.93 -10.56 -6.82
CA ARG A 187 -7.29 -9.27 -6.24
C ARG A 187 -8.77 -9.24 -5.89
N ILE A 188 -9.14 -8.43 -4.91
CA ILE A 188 -10.54 -8.15 -4.62
C ILE A 188 -11.11 -7.33 -5.77
N THR A 189 -12.28 -7.70 -6.26
CA THR A 189 -12.97 -7.00 -7.34
C THR A 189 -14.40 -6.73 -6.91
N THR A 190 -14.80 -5.47 -6.98
CA THR A 190 -16.21 -5.09 -6.79
C THR A 190 -17.00 -5.43 -8.04
N VAL A 191 -18.13 -6.10 -7.86
CA VAL A 191 -19.12 -6.40 -8.91
C VAL A 191 -20.40 -5.67 -8.54
N THR A 192 -20.88 -4.79 -9.44
CA THR A 192 -22.10 -3.98 -9.26
C THR A 192 -23.12 -4.29 -10.34
#